data_68a474ede1ed1a058bafa5aeabaefa73
#
_entry.id   68a474ede1ed1a058bafa5aeabaefa73
#
_cell.length_a   1.000
_cell.length_b   1.000
_cell.length_c   1.000
_cell.angle_alpha   90.00
_cell.angle_beta   90.00
_cell.angle_gamma   90.00
#
_symmetry.space_group_name_H-M   'P 1'
#
loop_
_entity.id
_entity.type
_entity.pdbx_description
1 polymer ?
#
loop_
_entity_poly.entity_id
_entity_poly.type
_entity_poly.pdbx_seq_one_letter_code
_entity_poly.pdbx_strand_id
1 'polypeptide(L)'
;MKTVSEEPNRQDVRGVEEVALLTREFLLKADCKTSFGDIDDTLLWSCEQRAASLAATLACRPDQSPVWIFGYGSLMWNPVFEAEEVASGHLDGWHRAFCLRLTAGRGTASHPGRMLALKEGGTTSGLAFRLPEARLHEELELLWKREMITGCYLPTWCELKLDDGRSVSALVFIMDPRHPLFEADSCPGTIAPLIAQASGPLGTNAQYLFALEQELAKRGMQEEGLTVLASQVRALQLRTARLSS
;
A
#
# COMPACT_ATOMS: atom_id res chain seq x y z
N MET A 1 -16.39 2.20 56.98
CA MET A 1 -17.08 1.90 55.74
C MET A 1 -16.07 2.12 54.63
N LYS A 2 -15.52 1.05 54.07
CA LYS A 2 -14.58 1.07 52.95
C LYS A 2 -15.37 0.80 51.69
N THR A 3 -15.43 1.75 50.78
CA THR A 3 -15.98 1.60 49.46
C THR A 3 -14.91 0.92 48.56
N VAL A 4 -15.22 -0.28 48.10
CA VAL A 4 -14.45 -1.04 47.11
C VAL A 4 -14.87 -0.50 45.75
N SER A 5 -13.96 0.09 45.02
CA SER A 5 -14.12 0.44 43.60
C SER A 5 -13.82 -0.82 42.77
N GLU A 6 -14.83 -1.37 42.13
CA GLU A 6 -14.70 -2.43 41.14
C GLU A 6 -14.02 -1.87 39.88
N GLU A 7 -12.87 -2.46 39.54
CA GLU A 7 -12.25 -2.29 38.20
C GLU A 7 -13.07 -3.10 37.18
N PRO A 8 -13.33 -2.58 35.97
CA PRO A 8 -13.98 -3.35 34.92
C PRO A 8 -13.04 -4.41 34.35
N ASN A 9 -13.55 -5.62 34.32
CA ASN A 9 -12.99 -6.87 33.83
C ASN A 9 -12.35 -6.75 32.43
N ARG A 10 -11.03 -6.90 32.36
CA ARG A 10 -10.24 -7.07 31.12
C ARG A 10 -10.35 -8.52 30.65
N GLN A 11 -11.46 -8.92 30.08
CA GLN A 11 -11.59 -10.17 29.33
C GLN A 11 -12.56 -9.93 28.17
N ASP A 12 -12.01 -9.86 26.98
CA ASP A 12 -12.44 -10.33 25.66
C ASP A 12 -11.94 -9.42 24.53
N VAL A 13 -10.63 -9.45 24.29
CA VAL A 13 -10.09 -9.10 22.96
C VAL A 13 -9.06 -10.17 22.60
N ARG A 14 -9.50 -11.43 22.53
CA ARG A 14 -8.75 -12.49 21.85
C ARG A 14 -9.39 -12.71 20.50
N GLY A 15 -8.68 -12.31 19.44
CA GLY A 15 -9.10 -12.68 18.09
C GLY A 15 -8.76 -11.69 16.98
N VAL A 16 -7.81 -10.76 17.16
CA VAL A 16 -7.15 -10.16 16.01
C VAL A 16 -5.82 -10.88 15.88
N GLU A 17 -5.75 -11.88 15.00
CA GLU A 17 -4.48 -12.43 14.54
C GLU A 17 -3.63 -11.23 14.11
N GLU A 18 -2.46 -11.13 14.72
CA GLU A 18 -1.46 -10.10 14.41
C GLU A 18 -1.07 -10.28 12.94
N VAL A 19 -1.71 -9.52 12.06
CA VAL A 19 -1.42 -9.54 10.63
C VAL A 19 0.06 -9.21 10.51
N ALA A 20 0.85 -10.10 9.94
CA ALA A 20 2.28 -9.89 9.70
C ALA A 20 2.44 -8.61 8.87
N LEU A 21 2.67 -7.50 9.55
CA LEU A 21 2.89 -6.21 8.92
C LEU A 21 4.35 -6.15 8.45
N LEU A 22 4.58 -5.61 7.28
CA LEU A 22 5.90 -5.18 6.85
C LEU A 22 6.35 -4.05 7.76
N THR A 23 7.00 -4.38 8.88
CA THR A 23 7.48 -3.39 9.82
C THR A 23 8.83 -2.84 9.39
N ARG A 24 9.16 -1.62 9.87
CA ARG A 24 10.49 -1.04 9.69
C ARG A 24 11.59 -2.00 10.18
N GLU A 25 11.43 -2.57 11.37
CA GLU A 25 12.39 -3.52 11.94
C GLU A 25 12.60 -4.76 11.08
N PHE A 26 11.51 -5.25 10.48
CA PHE A 26 11.58 -6.36 9.54
C PHE A 26 12.41 -6.00 8.32
N LEU A 27 12.13 -4.85 7.67
CA LEU A 27 12.85 -4.39 6.49
C LEU A 27 14.32 -4.05 6.76
N LEU A 28 14.65 -3.62 7.97
CA LEU A 28 16.04 -3.41 8.40
C LEU A 28 16.83 -4.73 8.52
N LYS A 29 16.17 -5.81 8.96
CA LYS A 29 16.79 -7.14 9.17
C LYS A 29 16.79 -8.02 7.92
N ALA A 30 15.87 -7.76 6.99
CA ALA A 30 15.68 -8.62 5.83
C ALA A 30 16.88 -8.52 4.87
N ASP A 31 17.63 -9.59 4.76
CA ASP A 31 18.30 -9.89 3.51
C ASP A 31 17.27 -9.84 2.40
N CYS A 32 17.61 -9.37 1.23
CA CYS A 32 16.74 -9.07 0.09
C CYS A 32 15.70 -10.14 -0.29
N LYS A 33 15.63 -11.25 0.41
CA LYS A 33 14.66 -12.34 0.25
C LYS A 33 13.43 -12.07 1.13
N THR A 34 12.32 -12.18 0.53
CA THR A 34 11.06 -11.58 0.86
C THR A 34 10.25 -12.37 1.88
N SER A 35 9.67 -11.68 2.86
CA SER A 35 8.55 -12.16 3.67
C SER A 35 7.20 -12.20 2.93
N PHE A 36 7.21 -11.88 1.65
CA PHE A 36 5.99 -11.88 0.84
C PHE A 36 5.53 -13.28 0.43
N GLY A 37 6.28 -14.34 0.76
CA GLY A 37 6.06 -15.71 0.27
C GLY A 37 6.79 -15.97 -1.05
N ASP A 38 6.39 -17.02 -1.75
CA ASP A 38 7.03 -17.48 -2.98
C ASP A 38 6.71 -16.54 -4.15
N ILE A 39 7.56 -15.54 -4.37
CA ILE A 39 7.55 -14.74 -5.59
C ILE A 39 8.40 -15.49 -6.62
N ASP A 40 7.95 -15.52 -7.87
CA ASP A 40 8.73 -16.04 -9.00
C ASP A 40 10.09 -15.31 -9.07
N ASP A 41 11.18 -16.06 -8.97
CA ASP A 41 12.54 -15.51 -8.97
C ASP A 41 12.83 -14.64 -10.21
N THR A 42 12.16 -14.90 -11.33
CA THR A 42 12.30 -14.10 -12.56
C THR A 42 11.72 -12.69 -12.45
N LEU A 43 10.85 -12.47 -11.47
CA LEU A 43 10.25 -11.16 -11.18
C LEU A 43 10.98 -10.39 -10.09
N LEU A 44 11.85 -11.06 -9.32
CA LEU A 44 12.54 -10.43 -8.20
C LEU A 44 13.67 -9.52 -8.69
N TRP A 45 13.66 -8.28 -8.22
CA TRP A 45 14.78 -7.38 -8.40
C TRP A 45 15.89 -7.65 -7.39
N SER A 46 17.13 -7.68 -7.89
CA SER A 46 18.31 -7.75 -7.03
C SER A 46 18.50 -6.45 -6.21
N CYS A 47 19.38 -6.50 -5.21
CA CYS A 47 19.74 -5.32 -4.44
C CYS A 47 20.37 -4.24 -5.33
N GLU A 48 21.18 -4.65 -6.30
CA GLU A 48 21.84 -3.76 -7.27
C GLU A 48 20.82 -3.07 -8.18
N GLN A 49 19.80 -3.80 -8.64
CA GLN A 49 18.72 -3.23 -9.46
C GLN A 49 17.93 -2.18 -8.69
N ARG A 50 17.60 -2.47 -7.42
CA ARG A 50 16.92 -1.50 -6.55
C ARG A 50 17.77 -0.28 -6.27
N ALA A 51 19.06 -0.47 -5.95
CA ALA A 51 19.99 0.63 -5.73
C ALA A 51 20.18 1.51 -6.98
N ALA A 52 20.31 0.88 -8.15
CA ALA A 52 20.39 1.60 -9.42
C ALA A 52 19.13 2.41 -9.72
N SER A 53 17.93 1.83 -9.46
CA SER A 53 16.65 2.53 -9.59
C SER A 53 16.55 3.73 -8.65
N LEU A 54 16.94 3.58 -7.38
CA LEU A 54 16.96 4.67 -6.41
C LEU A 54 17.91 5.79 -6.87
N ALA A 55 19.12 5.44 -7.27
CA ALA A 55 20.11 6.40 -7.73
C ALA A 55 19.60 7.18 -8.98
N ALA A 56 19.01 6.47 -9.95
CA ALA A 56 18.42 7.09 -11.13
C ALA A 56 17.25 8.03 -10.78
N THR A 57 16.39 7.63 -9.83
CA THR A 57 15.28 8.45 -9.37
C THR A 57 15.77 9.72 -8.67
N LEU A 58 16.79 9.61 -7.81
CA LEU A 58 17.39 10.77 -7.13
C LEU A 58 18.12 11.70 -8.09
N ALA A 59 18.75 11.16 -9.14
CA ALA A 59 19.38 11.98 -10.18
C ALA A 59 18.38 12.87 -10.95
N CYS A 60 17.09 12.46 -10.96
CA CYS A 60 16.00 13.24 -11.56
C CYS A 60 15.23 14.08 -10.53
N ARG A 61 15.71 14.18 -9.28
CA ARG A 61 15.06 15.01 -8.26
C ARG A 61 14.96 16.46 -8.72
N PRO A 62 13.73 17.04 -8.75
CA PRO A 62 13.57 18.45 -9.10
C PRO A 62 14.17 19.33 -8.01
N ASP A 63 15.13 20.17 -8.38
CA ASP A 63 15.80 21.12 -7.49
C ASP A 63 16.41 20.50 -6.21
N GLN A 64 16.82 21.35 -5.25
CA GLN A 64 17.21 20.97 -3.88
C GLN A 64 15.99 21.01 -2.91
N SER A 65 14.78 20.93 -3.43
CA SER A 65 13.56 20.96 -2.62
C SER A 65 13.46 19.72 -1.71
N PRO A 66 12.82 19.82 -0.55
CA PRO A 66 12.58 18.67 0.34
C PRO A 66 11.90 17.52 -0.41
N VAL A 67 12.32 16.29 -0.12
CA VAL A 67 11.70 15.09 -0.72
C VAL A 67 10.41 14.76 0.02
N TRP A 68 9.34 14.72 -0.74
CA TRP A 68 8.04 14.24 -0.29
C TRP A 68 7.74 12.87 -0.91
N ILE A 69 7.08 11.99 -0.14
CA ILE A 69 6.54 10.72 -0.64
C ILE A 69 5.03 10.80 -0.63
N PHE A 70 4.39 10.44 -1.74
CA PHE A 70 2.94 10.37 -1.79
C PHE A 70 2.42 8.97 -1.47
N GLY A 71 1.75 8.82 -0.33
CA GLY A 71 1.05 7.62 0.09
C GLY A 71 -0.41 7.66 -0.32
N TYR A 72 -0.79 6.76 -1.21
CA TYR A 72 -2.17 6.60 -1.68
C TYR A 72 -2.79 5.25 -1.34
N GLY A 73 -2.01 4.34 -0.78
CA GLY A 73 -2.38 2.98 -0.37
C GLY A 73 -1.85 2.68 1.03
N SER A 74 -1.21 1.52 1.21
CA SER A 74 -0.74 1.05 2.52
C SER A 74 0.28 1.96 3.22
N LEU A 75 0.95 2.83 2.50
CA LEU A 75 1.80 3.87 3.10
C LEU A 75 1.02 4.84 3.98
N MET A 76 -0.29 4.98 3.79
CA MET A 76 -1.11 5.88 4.60
C MET A 76 -1.27 5.39 6.05
N TRP A 77 -1.20 4.08 6.32
CA TRP A 77 -1.31 3.51 7.67
C TRP A 77 -0.07 2.75 8.13
N ASN A 78 0.86 2.48 7.25
CA ASN A 78 2.13 1.82 7.56
C ASN A 78 3.26 2.38 6.68
N PRO A 79 3.75 3.60 6.94
CA PRO A 79 4.74 4.26 6.08
C PRO A 79 6.14 3.64 6.13
N VAL A 80 6.50 2.82 7.11
CA VAL A 80 7.80 2.18 7.37
C VAL A 80 9.02 3.11 7.47
N PHE A 81 8.95 4.30 6.93
CA PHE A 81 9.95 5.37 7.00
C PHE A 81 9.54 6.44 8.03
N GLU A 82 10.49 7.22 8.48
CA GLU A 82 10.23 8.38 9.32
C GLU A 82 9.95 9.62 8.45
N ALA A 83 9.01 10.44 8.88
CA ALA A 83 8.69 11.70 8.24
C ALA A 83 8.73 12.85 9.25
N GLU A 84 9.27 14.01 8.83
CA GLU A 84 9.28 15.25 9.63
C GLU A 84 7.93 15.97 9.57
N GLU A 85 7.19 15.76 8.50
CA GLU A 85 5.90 16.41 8.26
C GLU A 85 4.98 15.46 7.49
N VAL A 86 3.69 15.47 7.83
CA VAL A 86 2.64 14.74 7.13
C VAL A 86 1.51 15.71 6.82
N ALA A 87 1.11 15.77 5.55
CA ALA A 87 0.03 16.62 5.09
C ALA A 87 -0.92 15.83 4.19
N SER A 88 -2.19 16.19 4.18
CA SER A 88 -3.14 15.70 3.18
C SER A 88 -2.95 16.47 1.86
N GLY A 89 -3.21 15.80 0.75
CA GLY A 89 -3.12 16.43 -0.56
C GLY A 89 -3.67 15.53 -1.66
N HIS A 90 -3.64 16.03 -2.87
CA HIS A 90 -4.15 15.32 -4.04
C HIS A 90 -3.20 15.41 -5.22
N LEU A 91 -3.20 14.34 -5.98
CA LEU A 91 -2.42 14.13 -7.19
C LEU A 91 -3.37 14.11 -8.38
N ASP A 92 -3.25 15.09 -9.27
CA ASP A 92 -4.00 15.14 -10.52
C ASP A 92 -3.38 14.23 -11.59
N GLY A 93 -4.19 13.73 -12.50
CA GLY A 93 -3.76 12.89 -13.61
C GLY A 93 -3.64 11.40 -13.27
N TRP A 94 -3.94 10.99 -12.04
CA TRP A 94 -3.82 9.61 -11.58
C TRP A 94 -4.99 9.20 -10.70
N HIS A 95 -5.46 7.96 -10.85
CA HIS A 95 -6.52 7.39 -10.01
C HIS A 95 -6.12 6.02 -9.45
N ARG A 96 -6.70 5.65 -8.31
CA ARG A 96 -6.53 4.33 -7.69
C ARG A 96 -7.19 3.24 -8.54
N ALA A 97 -6.46 2.16 -8.79
CA ALA A 97 -6.98 0.97 -9.44
C ALA A 97 -6.36 -0.29 -8.84
N PHE A 98 -7.14 -1.36 -8.69
CA PHE A 98 -6.63 -2.68 -8.30
C PHE A 98 -6.09 -3.41 -9.54
N CYS A 99 -5.01 -2.89 -10.11
CA CYS A 99 -4.45 -3.30 -11.39
C CYS A 99 -3.10 -4.03 -11.27
N LEU A 100 -2.63 -4.34 -10.08
CA LEU A 100 -1.44 -5.16 -9.86
C LEU A 100 -1.86 -6.57 -9.46
N ARG A 101 -1.48 -7.58 -10.26
CA ARG A 101 -1.69 -9.00 -9.96
C ARG A 101 -0.79 -9.42 -8.79
N LEU A 102 -1.41 -9.95 -7.76
CA LEU A 102 -0.75 -10.29 -6.52
C LEU A 102 -0.58 -11.80 -6.40
N THR A 103 0.61 -12.31 -6.69
CA THR A 103 0.93 -13.75 -6.66
C THR A 103 1.65 -14.18 -5.39
N ALA A 104 1.89 -13.23 -4.47
CA ALA A 104 2.50 -13.45 -3.17
C ALA A 104 1.95 -12.46 -2.14
N GLY A 105 2.33 -12.57 -0.88
CA GLY A 105 1.90 -11.68 0.19
C GLY A 105 0.46 -11.91 0.63
N ARG A 106 -0.51 -11.36 -0.08
CA ARG A 106 -1.95 -11.52 0.16
C ARG A 106 -2.66 -12.27 -0.95
N GLY A 107 -1.91 -13.08 -1.69
CA GLY A 107 -2.34 -14.00 -2.73
C GLY A 107 -1.27 -15.06 -2.94
N THR A 108 -1.52 -15.97 -3.87
CA THR A 108 -0.58 -17.01 -4.30
C THR A 108 -0.58 -17.10 -5.83
N ALA A 109 0.36 -17.81 -6.41
CA ALA A 109 0.38 -18.04 -7.87
C ALA A 109 -0.88 -18.76 -8.37
N SER A 110 -1.43 -19.72 -7.57
CA SER A 110 -2.65 -20.47 -7.88
C SER A 110 -3.94 -19.67 -7.57
N HIS A 111 -3.92 -18.76 -6.62
CA HIS A 111 -5.05 -17.92 -6.24
C HIS A 111 -4.59 -16.46 -6.12
N PRO A 112 -4.34 -15.81 -7.27
CA PRO A 112 -3.82 -14.45 -7.27
C PRO A 112 -4.89 -13.46 -6.82
N GLY A 113 -4.45 -12.50 -6.00
CA GLY A 113 -5.25 -11.36 -5.63
C GLY A 113 -5.05 -10.16 -6.57
N ARG A 114 -5.51 -9.00 -6.11
CA ARG A 114 -5.29 -7.69 -6.73
C ARG A 114 -4.76 -6.71 -5.72
N MET A 115 -3.72 -5.98 -6.09
CA MET A 115 -3.16 -4.90 -5.28
C MET A 115 -3.44 -3.56 -5.94
N LEU A 116 -3.60 -2.55 -5.10
CA LEU A 116 -3.78 -1.17 -5.50
C LEU A 116 -2.51 -0.62 -6.14
N ALA A 117 -2.69 0.11 -7.24
CA ALA A 117 -1.68 0.98 -7.83
C ALA A 117 -2.35 2.22 -8.44
N LEU A 118 -1.58 3.12 -9.00
CA LEU A 118 -2.10 4.27 -9.75
C LEU A 118 -2.09 3.98 -11.24
N LYS A 119 -3.21 4.30 -11.88
CA LYS A 119 -3.39 4.36 -13.34
C LYS A 119 -3.61 5.79 -13.78
N GLU A 120 -3.26 6.09 -15.02
CA GLU A 120 -3.45 7.40 -15.63
C GLU A 120 -4.93 7.83 -15.66
N GLY A 121 -5.16 9.12 -15.46
CA GLY A 121 -6.46 9.78 -15.45
C GLY A 121 -7.03 10.01 -14.04
N GLY A 122 -7.92 11.00 -13.94
CA GLY A 122 -8.59 11.35 -12.68
C GLY A 122 -7.71 12.08 -11.66
N THR A 123 -8.08 11.95 -10.38
CA THR A 123 -7.39 12.58 -9.25
C THR A 123 -7.40 11.63 -8.07
N THR A 124 -6.33 11.59 -7.29
CA THR A 124 -6.20 10.75 -6.09
C THR A 124 -5.86 11.61 -4.88
N SER A 125 -6.67 11.56 -3.83
CA SER A 125 -6.34 12.14 -2.52
C SER A 125 -5.51 11.16 -1.70
N GLY A 126 -4.57 11.67 -0.89
CA GLY A 126 -3.70 10.83 -0.08
C GLY A 126 -2.89 11.63 0.93
N LEU A 127 -1.81 11.03 1.42
CA LEU A 127 -0.90 11.67 2.35
C LEU A 127 0.45 11.95 1.70
N ALA A 128 0.94 13.15 1.90
CA ALA A 128 2.30 13.56 1.59
C ALA A 128 3.17 13.46 2.86
N PHE A 129 4.30 12.81 2.76
CA PHE A 129 5.26 12.61 3.85
C PHE A 129 6.57 13.29 3.47
N ARG A 130 6.98 14.33 4.21
CA ARG A 130 8.28 14.97 4.03
C ARG A 130 9.36 14.18 4.76
N LEU A 131 10.34 13.68 4.04
CA LEU A 131 11.44 12.91 4.61
C LEU A 131 12.50 13.84 5.24
N PRO A 132 13.17 13.40 6.33
CA PRO A 132 14.30 14.12 6.91
C PRO A 132 15.50 14.10 5.94
N GLU A 133 15.97 15.26 5.52
CA GLU A 133 17.09 15.36 4.57
C GLU A 133 18.36 14.68 5.11
N ALA A 134 18.60 14.78 6.42
CA ALA A 134 19.77 14.17 7.08
C ALA A 134 19.78 12.63 7.02
N ARG A 135 18.62 11.99 6.80
CA ARG A 135 18.45 10.53 6.73
C ARG A 135 17.79 10.10 5.42
N LEU A 136 17.74 10.97 4.44
CA LEU A 136 16.99 10.77 3.20
C LEU A 136 17.33 9.43 2.52
N HIS A 137 18.61 9.14 2.35
CA HIS A 137 19.04 7.91 1.66
C HIS A 137 18.60 6.65 2.41
N GLU A 138 18.75 6.64 3.73
CA GLU A 138 18.36 5.54 4.62
C GLU A 138 16.86 5.24 4.55
N GLU A 139 16.04 6.28 4.61
CA GLU A 139 14.58 6.16 4.54
C GLU A 139 14.11 5.71 3.15
N LEU A 140 14.75 6.20 2.08
CA LEU A 140 14.45 5.79 0.72
C LEU A 140 14.91 4.35 0.44
N GLU A 141 16.03 3.88 0.98
CA GLU A 141 16.42 2.47 0.86
C GLU A 141 15.37 1.52 1.46
N LEU A 142 14.81 1.87 2.63
CA LEU A 142 13.72 1.09 3.24
C LEU A 142 12.47 1.08 2.34
N LEU A 143 12.12 2.23 1.79
CA LEU A 143 10.99 2.36 0.89
C LEU A 143 11.20 1.52 -0.39
N TRP A 144 12.41 1.54 -1.00
CA TRP A 144 12.74 0.70 -2.15
C TRP A 144 12.72 -0.79 -1.85
N LYS A 145 13.19 -1.22 -0.66
CA LYS A 145 13.06 -2.61 -0.21
C LYS A 145 11.60 -3.07 -0.15
N ARG A 146 10.69 -2.17 0.15
CA ARG A 146 9.26 -2.47 0.26
C ARG A 146 8.53 -2.40 -1.09
N GLU A 147 8.71 -1.30 -1.84
CA GLU A 147 7.89 -1.02 -3.01
C GLU A 147 8.50 -1.62 -4.31
N MET A 148 9.83 -1.77 -4.37
CA MET A 148 10.53 -2.13 -5.59
C MET A 148 11.02 -3.59 -5.61
N ILE A 149 10.32 -4.49 -4.92
CA ILE A 149 10.68 -5.92 -4.84
C ILE A 149 10.68 -6.58 -6.22
N THR A 150 9.68 -6.26 -7.03
CA THR A 150 9.53 -6.80 -8.39
C THR A 150 9.75 -5.75 -9.47
N GLY A 151 10.04 -4.51 -9.10
CA GLY A 151 10.17 -3.42 -10.05
C GLY A 151 8.88 -3.09 -10.82
N CYS A 152 7.72 -3.46 -10.27
CA CYS A 152 6.42 -3.24 -10.94
C CYS A 152 5.98 -1.76 -10.94
N TYR A 153 6.65 -0.93 -10.16
CA TYR A 153 6.37 0.50 -10.14
C TYR A 153 7.43 1.31 -10.88
N LEU A 154 7.01 2.43 -11.40
CA LEU A 154 7.85 3.52 -11.91
C LEU A 154 7.88 4.63 -10.85
N PRO A 155 8.97 4.79 -10.09
CA PRO A 155 9.13 5.92 -9.19
C PRO A 155 9.18 7.22 -10.00
N THR A 156 8.19 8.09 -9.81
CA THR A 156 7.99 9.27 -10.65
C THR A 156 7.85 10.53 -9.79
N TRP A 157 8.55 11.59 -10.16
CA TRP A 157 8.36 12.90 -9.55
C TRP A 157 7.12 13.58 -10.11
N CYS A 158 6.18 13.92 -9.24
CA CYS A 158 4.94 14.58 -9.61
C CYS A 158 4.72 15.83 -8.77
N GLU A 159 4.05 16.82 -9.33
CA GLU A 159 3.52 17.93 -8.55
C GLU A 159 2.30 17.47 -7.75
N LEU A 160 2.34 17.68 -6.45
CA LEU A 160 1.28 17.35 -5.51
C LEU A 160 0.74 18.64 -4.90
N LYS A 161 -0.57 18.80 -4.88
CA LYS A 161 -1.26 19.93 -4.24
C LYS A 161 -1.67 19.52 -2.84
N LEU A 162 -1.14 20.20 -1.83
CA LEU A 162 -1.49 20.00 -0.43
C LEU A 162 -2.77 20.76 -0.09
N ASP A 163 -3.54 20.23 0.88
CA ASP A 163 -4.80 20.85 1.32
C ASP A 163 -4.60 22.21 2.02
N ASP A 164 -3.38 22.52 2.44
CA ASP A 164 -3.00 23.83 2.99
C ASP A 164 -2.63 24.87 1.92
N GLY A 165 -2.77 24.52 0.64
CA GLY A 165 -2.52 25.40 -0.51
C GLY A 165 -1.10 25.37 -1.06
N ARG A 166 -0.17 24.63 -0.47
CA ARG A 166 1.18 24.43 -1.02
C ARG A 166 1.17 23.47 -2.20
N SER A 167 2.04 23.72 -3.18
CA SER A 167 2.43 22.72 -4.18
C SER A 167 3.84 22.21 -3.86
N VAL A 168 4.02 20.89 -3.88
CA VAL A 168 5.30 20.25 -3.59
C VAL A 168 5.64 19.22 -4.67
N SER A 169 6.92 18.99 -4.91
CA SER A 169 7.36 17.86 -5.74
C SER A 169 7.42 16.61 -4.88
N ALA A 170 6.62 15.59 -5.21
CA ALA A 170 6.56 14.34 -4.48
C ALA A 170 6.95 13.16 -5.35
N LEU A 171 7.60 12.19 -4.74
CA LEU A 171 7.88 10.89 -5.35
C LEU A 171 6.64 9.99 -5.20
N VAL A 172 6.19 9.47 -6.33
CA VAL A 172 4.98 8.64 -6.47
C VAL A 172 5.33 7.32 -7.12
N PHE A 173 4.86 6.21 -6.58
CA PHE A 173 5.03 4.88 -7.17
C PHE A 173 3.85 4.58 -8.09
N ILE A 174 4.05 4.69 -9.39
CA ILE A 174 3.04 4.51 -10.44
C ILE A 174 3.21 3.12 -11.04
N MET A 175 2.11 2.42 -11.36
CA MET A 175 2.19 1.12 -12.01
C MET A 175 2.84 1.20 -13.41
N ASP A 176 3.83 0.35 -13.68
CA ASP A 176 4.33 0.20 -15.06
C ASP A 176 3.33 -0.69 -15.86
N PRO A 177 2.63 -0.14 -16.86
CA PRO A 177 1.68 -0.93 -17.65
C PRO A 177 2.33 -1.99 -18.55
N ARG A 178 3.67 -1.98 -18.68
CA ARG A 178 4.44 -3.00 -19.42
C ARG A 178 4.89 -4.15 -18.52
N HIS A 179 4.75 -4.01 -17.21
CA HIS A 179 5.20 -5.04 -16.27
C HIS A 179 4.29 -6.27 -16.34
N PRO A 180 4.84 -7.53 -16.27
CA PRO A 180 4.05 -8.77 -16.36
C PRO A 180 2.95 -8.92 -15.31
N LEU A 181 3.04 -8.22 -14.18
CA LEU A 181 2.02 -8.22 -13.13
C LEU A 181 0.93 -7.16 -13.36
N PHE A 182 1.01 -6.34 -14.41
CA PHE A 182 -0.04 -5.38 -14.72
C PHE A 182 -1.29 -6.08 -15.26
N GLU A 183 -2.44 -5.70 -14.75
CA GLU A 183 -3.75 -6.17 -15.18
C GLU A 183 -4.62 -4.97 -15.59
N ALA A 184 -4.96 -4.89 -16.86
CA ALA A 184 -5.70 -3.77 -17.42
C ALA A 184 -7.14 -3.71 -16.86
N ASP A 185 -7.77 -4.89 -16.66
CA ASP A 185 -9.12 -4.98 -16.11
C ASP A 185 -9.11 -4.83 -14.59
N SER A 186 -9.65 -3.71 -14.14
CA SER A 186 -9.88 -3.38 -12.73
C SER A 186 -11.36 -3.17 -12.43
N CYS A 187 -12.26 -3.70 -13.28
CA CYS A 187 -13.70 -3.62 -13.07
C CYS A 187 -14.10 -4.35 -11.77
N PRO A 188 -14.89 -3.73 -10.88
CA PRO A 188 -15.30 -4.36 -9.62
C PRO A 188 -15.92 -5.75 -9.78
N GLY A 189 -16.73 -5.98 -10.82
CA GLY A 189 -17.33 -7.28 -11.10
C GLY A 189 -16.30 -8.39 -11.36
N THR A 190 -15.19 -8.06 -12.00
CA THR A 190 -14.09 -9.01 -12.31
C THR A 190 -13.19 -9.22 -11.12
N ILE A 191 -12.83 -8.15 -10.39
CA ILE A 191 -11.80 -8.24 -9.35
C ILE A 191 -12.34 -8.62 -7.97
N ALA A 192 -13.62 -8.34 -7.67
CA ALA A 192 -14.20 -8.66 -6.36
C ALA A 192 -14.11 -10.16 -6.00
N PRO A 193 -14.42 -11.12 -6.90
CA PRO A 193 -14.24 -12.55 -6.61
C PRO A 193 -12.78 -12.92 -6.30
N LEU A 194 -11.82 -12.33 -7.01
CA LEU A 194 -10.40 -12.57 -6.79
C LEU A 194 -9.96 -12.07 -5.40
N ILE A 195 -10.33 -10.83 -5.07
CA ILE A 195 -10.00 -10.22 -3.76
C ILE A 195 -10.67 -10.96 -2.61
N ALA A 196 -11.91 -11.43 -2.79
CA ALA A 196 -12.66 -12.15 -1.75
C ALA A 196 -12.01 -13.49 -1.36
N GLN A 197 -11.33 -14.15 -2.29
CA GLN A 197 -10.78 -15.50 -2.11
C GLN A 197 -9.28 -15.52 -1.84
N ALA A 198 -8.53 -14.53 -2.33
CA ALA A 198 -7.09 -14.52 -2.25
C ALA A 198 -6.58 -14.31 -0.82
N SER A 199 -5.60 -15.14 -0.44
CA SER A 199 -4.94 -15.12 0.86
C SER A 199 -3.47 -15.52 0.71
N GLY A 200 -2.62 -15.07 1.61
CA GLY A 200 -1.20 -15.39 1.64
C GLY A 200 -0.57 -15.10 3.00
N PRO A 201 0.76 -15.15 3.12
CA PRO A 201 1.46 -14.96 4.40
C PRO A 201 1.18 -13.64 5.13
N LEU A 202 0.81 -12.59 4.39
CA LEU A 202 0.47 -11.27 4.94
C LEU A 202 -1.03 -11.10 5.23
N GLY A 203 -1.81 -12.19 5.22
CA GLY A 203 -3.25 -12.18 5.42
C GLY A 203 -4.06 -12.19 4.13
N THR A 204 -5.36 -11.90 4.22
CA THR A 204 -6.25 -11.93 3.05
C THR A 204 -6.16 -10.64 2.22
N ASN A 205 -6.46 -10.75 0.93
CA ASN A 205 -6.53 -9.58 0.06
C ASN A 205 -7.71 -8.65 0.43
N ALA A 206 -8.81 -9.24 0.90
CA ALA A 206 -9.96 -8.50 1.41
C ALA A 206 -9.60 -7.62 2.63
N GLN A 207 -8.75 -8.10 3.56
CA GLN A 207 -8.26 -7.29 4.68
C GLN A 207 -7.53 -6.02 4.22
N TYR A 208 -6.74 -6.11 3.15
CA TYR A 208 -6.08 -4.94 2.58
C TYR A 208 -7.08 -3.93 2.02
N LEU A 209 -8.07 -4.40 1.25
CA LEU A 209 -9.13 -3.55 0.69
C LEU A 209 -9.92 -2.83 1.80
N PHE A 210 -10.30 -3.56 2.86
CA PHE A 210 -11.07 -2.98 3.97
C PHE A 210 -10.24 -2.02 4.82
N ALA A 211 -8.93 -2.28 4.99
CA ALA A 211 -8.03 -1.36 5.66
C ALA A 211 -7.89 -0.04 4.88
N LEU A 212 -7.79 -0.11 3.55
CA LEU A 212 -7.76 1.07 2.69
C LEU A 212 -9.05 1.87 2.79
N GLU A 213 -10.21 1.21 2.65
CA GLU A 213 -11.52 1.86 2.77
C GLU A 213 -11.67 2.58 4.12
N GLN A 214 -11.30 1.90 5.21
CA GLN A 214 -11.35 2.47 6.55
C GLN A 214 -10.42 3.67 6.70
N GLU A 215 -9.20 3.60 6.17
CA GLU A 215 -8.23 4.68 6.27
C GLU A 215 -8.67 5.93 5.49
N LEU A 216 -9.24 5.74 4.30
CA LEU A 216 -9.81 6.83 3.53
C LEU A 216 -11.05 7.43 4.21
N ALA A 217 -11.91 6.61 4.80
CA ALA A 217 -13.08 7.08 5.54
C ALA A 217 -12.71 7.92 6.76
N LYS A 218 -11.70 7.51 7.54
CA LYS A 218 -11.20 8.28 8.69
C LYS A 218 -10.73 9.70 8.32
N ARG A 219 -10.33 9.90 7.07
CA ARG A 219 -9.77 11.17 6.57
C ARG A 219 -10.76 11.96 5.70
N GLY A 220 -11.97 11.47 5.51
CA GLY A 220 -12.95 12.11 4.63
C GLY A 220 -12.60 12.01 3.14
N MET A 221 -11.78 11.03 2.76
CA MET A 221 -11.27 10.78 1.40
C MET A 221 -11.99 9.60 0.73
N GLN A 222 -13.28 9.37 1.02
CA GLN A 222 -14.00 8.24 0.46
C GLN A 222 -14.11 8.32 -1.07
N GLU A 223 -13.94 7.17 -1.72
CA GLU A 223 -14.11 7.00 -3.16
C GLU A 223 -15.26 6.01 -3.43
N GLU A 224 -16.23 6.41 -4.24
CA GLU A 224 -17.41 5.59 -4.54
C GLU A 224 -17.02 4.22 -5.14
N GLY A 225 -16.09 4.19 -6.09
CA GLY A 225 -15.62 2.95 -6.72
C GLY A 225 -15.01 1.96 -5.72
N LEU A 226 -14.27 2.46 -4.73
CA LEU A 226 -13.70 1.64 -3.67
C LEU A 226 -14.78 1.09 -2.73
N THR A 227 -15.76 1.92 -2.36
CA THR A 227 -16.88 1.52 -1.51
C THR A 227 -17.74 0.46 -2.19
N VAL A 228 -18.00 0.59 -3.50
CA VAL A 228 -18.70 -0.43 -4.29
C VAL A 228 -17.93 -1.74 -4.31
N LEU A 229 -16.62 -1.71 -4.58
CA LEU A 229 -15.78 -2.89 -4.58
C LEU A 229 -15.78 -3.59 -3.21
N ALA A 230 -15.60 -2.85 -2.14
CA ALA A 230 -15.60 -3.38 -0.78
C ALA A 230 -16.95 -4.02 -0.41
N SER A 231 -18.06 -3.41 -0.81
CA SER A 231 -19.41 -3.97 -0.62
C SER A 231 -19.59 -5.30 -1.36
N GLN A 232 -19.13 -5.40 -2.61
CA GLN A 232 -19.19 -6.64 -3.38
C GLN A 232 -18.35 -7.76 -2.75
N VAL A 233 -17.12 -7.43 -2.29
CA VAL A 233 -16.25 -8.40 -1.62
C VAL A 233 -16.90 -8.94 -0.33
N ARG A 234 -17.47 -8.06 0.52
CA ARG A 234 -18.21 -8.48 1.73
C ARG A 234 -19.38 -9.40 1.39
N ALA A 235 -20.18 -9.06 0.37
CA ALA A 235 -21.30 -9.87 -0.05
C ALA A 235 -20.88 -11.28 -0.51
N LEU A 236 -19.76 -11.39 -1.23
CA LEU A 236 -19.21 -12.67 -1.67
C LEU A 236 -18.72 -13.52 -0.48
N GLN A 237 -18.00 -12.93 0.47
CA GLN A 237 -17.53 -13.63 1.66
C GLN A 237 -18.68 -14.16 2.53
N LEU A 238 -19.77 -13.36 2.69
CA LEU A 238 -20.95 -13.80 3.42
C LEU A 238 -21.67 -14.99 2.74
N ARG A 239 -21.70 -15.02 1.40
CA ARG A 239 -22.26 -16.16 0.65
C ARG A 239 -21.44 -17.42 0.85
N THR A 240 -20.11 -17.32 0.76
CA THR A 240 -19.20 -18.46 0.96
C THR A 240 -19.34 -19.03 2.38
N ALA A 241 -19.38 -18.18 3.41
CA ALA A 241 -19.56 -18.61 4.79
C ALA A 241 -20.87 -19.38 5.01
N ARG A 242 -21.97 -18.97 4.37
CA ARG A 242 -23.29 -19.64 4.46
C ARG A 242 -23.32 -21.00 3.74
N LEU A 243 -22.49 -21.22 2.75
CA LEU A 243 -22.42 -22.48 2.00
C LEU A 243 -21.51 -23.52 2.71
N SER A 244 -20.67 -23.05 3.64
CA SER A 244 -19.73 -23.88 4.40
C SER A 244 -20.26 -24.25 5.82
N SER A 245 -21.42 -23.69 6.21
CA SER A 245 -22.14 -23.95 7.47
C SER A 245 -23.31 -24.92 7.23
#